data_ff81ccf71b6d64ffe0a414669553a7ed
#
_entry.id   ff81ccf71b6d64ffe0a414669553a7ed
#
_cell.length_a   1.000
_cell.length_b   1.000
_cell.length_c   1.000
_cell.angle_alpha   90.00
_cell.angle_beta   90.00
_cell.angle_gamma   90.00
#
_symmetry.space_group_name_H-M   'P 1'
#
loop_
_entity.id
_entity.type
_entity.pdbx_description
1 polymer ?
#
loop_
_entity_poly.entity_id
_entity_poly.type
_entity_poly.pdbx_seq_one_letter_code
_entity_poly.pdbx_strand_id
1 'polypeptide(L)'
;MQSFFTGRLGIRAQQQRMDAIAANISNSGTIGYKCGNTAFKDTLYTRMSDSVGAGRGTGVALFSTHRDFSAGQPLQTGVTLDFCIEGDGFFAVEGNGGKVIYTRNGNFCVSHESGRDYLVTASGNYVLDRNGERIALPDGANVSLSDAGELTSGGEVFAALKLVTFTNKDGLSAAGGGCFEITETSGGEIPSNAKITQGCLESSNVDVTAQFAQMISAQRAFSLCGRTLSAWNQMESEANNLRT
;
A
#
# COMPACT_ATOMS: atom_id res chain seq x y z
N MET A 1 -20.83 -4.29 -32.11
CA MET A 1 -20.67 -4.96 -30.78
C MET A 1 -19.28 -4.79 -30.16
N GLN A 2 -18.15 -4.95 -30.89
CA GLN A 2 -16.80 -4.83 -30.27
C GLN A 2 -16.51 -3.44 -29.69
N SER A 3 -16.92 -2.36 -30.34
CA SER A 3 -16.71 -0.98 -29.86
C SER A 3 -17.41 -0.73 -28.51
N PHE A 4 -18.55 -1.36 -28.29
CA PHE A 4 -19.27 -1.33 -27.02
C PHE A 4 -18.45 -2.01 -25.89
N PHE A 5 -17.86 -3.18 -26.19
CA PHE A 5 -17.01 -3.87 -25.22
C PHE A 5 -15.76 -3.07 -24.87
N THR A 6 -15.09 -2.47 -25.85
CA THR A 6 -13.92 -1.63 -25.63
C THR A 6 -14.28 -0.38 -24.81
N GLY A 7 -15.40 0.27 -25.08
CA GLY A 7 -15.90 1.40 -24.29
C GLY A 7 -16.19 1.03 -22.84
N ARG A 8 -16.84 -0.13 -22.61
CA ARG A 8 -17.11 -0.64 -21.26
C ARG A 8 -15.83 -0.98 -20.49
N LEU A 9 -14.84 -1.57 -21.15
CA LEU A 9 -13.53 -1.85 -20.52
C LEU A 9 -12.81 -0.56 -20.16
N GLY A 10 -12.87 0.47 -21.02
CA GLY A 10 -12.32 1.79 -20.74
C GLY A 10 -12.97 2.45 -19.52
N ILE A 11 -14.31 2.40 -19.41
CA ILE A 11 -15.05 2.90 -18.23
C ILE A 11 -14.59 2.17 -16.96
N ARG A 12 -14.53 0.84 -17.00
CA ARG A 12 -14.10 0.04 -15.85
C ARG A 12 -12.66 0.34 -15.44
N ALA A 13 -11.75 0.49 -16.39
CA ALA A 13 -10.36 0.84 -16.13
C ALA A 13 -10.24 2.22 -15.46
N GLN A 14 -10.99 3.23 -15.95
CA GLN A 14 -10.98 4.55 -15.33
C GLN A 14 -11.63 4.55 -13.93
N GLN A 15 -12.66 3.71 -13.70
CA GLN A 15 -13.25 3.52 -12.39
C GLN A 15 -12.21 2.96 -11.41
N GLN A 16 -11.52 1.87 -11.77
CA GLN A 16 -10.47 1.27 -10.95
C GLN A 16 -9.33 2.25 -10.65
N ARG A 17 -8.99 3.10 -11.62
CA ARG A 17 -7.99 4.16 -11.41
C ARG A 17 -8.48 5.19 -10.38
N MET A 18 -9.72 5.64 -10.50
CA MET A 18 -10.32 6.57 -9.54
C MET A 18 -10.40 5.97 -8.14
N ASP A 19 -10.75 4.70 -8.03
CA ASP A 19 -10.82 4.00 -6.74
C ASP A 19 -9.45 3.95 -6.06
N ALA A 20 -8.37 3.67 -6.81
CA ALA A 20 -7.01 3.67 -6.28
C ALA A 20 -6.55 5.08 -5.84
N ILE A 21 -6.83 6.11 -6.64
CA ILE A 21 -6.54 7.50 -6.31
C ILE A 21 -7.33 7.95 -5.07
N ALA A 22 -8.60 7.59 -4.98
CA ALA A 22 -9.44 7.89 -3.83
C ALA A 22 -8.91 7.25 -2.54
N ALA A 23 -8.45 5.99 -2.64
CA ALA A 23 -7.81 5.29 -1.53
C ALA A 23 -6.52 6.00 -1.08
N ASN A 24 -5.68 6.47 -2.02
CA ASN A 24 -4.47 7.23 -1.69
C ASN A 24 -4.80 8.55 -1.00
N ILE A 25 -5.77 9.31 -1.50
CA ILE A 25 -6.18 10.58 -0.89
C ILE A 25 -6.75 10.36 0.51
N SER A 26 -7.61 9.35 0.68
CA SER A 26 -8.20 9.02 1.98
C SER A 26 -7.14 8.64 3.03
N ASN A 27 -6.03 8.01 2.60
CA ASN A 27 -4.95 7.56 3.47
C ASN A 27 -3.74 8.51 3.47
N SER A 28 -3.86 9.72 2.94
CA SER A 28 -2.76 10.70 2.94
C SER A 28 -2.34 11.13 4.33
N GLY A 29 -3.26 11.11 5.32
CA GLY A 29 -2.99 11.35 6.73
C GLY A 29 -2.66 10.09 7.55
N THR A 30 -2.66 8.91 6.94
CA THR A 30 -2.40 7.65 7.65
C THR A 30 -0.90 7.42 7.79
N ILE A 31 -0.43 7.18 9.01
CA ILE A 31 0.98 6.96 9.35
C ILE A 31 1.47 5.67 8.69
N GLY A 32 2.65 5.74 8.05
CA GLY A 32 3.27 4.59 7.39
C GLY A 32 2.54 4.10 6.13
N TYR A 33 1.54 4.83 5.65
CA TYR A 33 0.83 4.45 4.41
C TYR A 33 1.74 4.61 3.19
N LYS A 34 1.66 3.65 2.29
CA LYS A 34 2.40 3.62 1.03
C LYS A 34 1.46 3.76 -0.16
N CYS A 35 1.75 4.72 -1.01
CA CYS A 35 0.95 5.07 -2.18
C CYS A 35 0.74 3.85 -3.09
N GLY A 36 -0.51 3.56 -3.42
CA GLY A 36 -0.89 2.51 -4.35
C GLY A 36 -0.98 3.04 -5.77
N ASN A 37 -0.26 2.43 -6.70
CA ASN A 37 -0.28 2.76 -8.12
C ASN A 37 -0.92 1.63 -8.92
N THR A 38 -1.66 1.98 -9.96
CA THR A 38 -2.31 1.02 -10.88
C THR A 38 -1.63 1.06 -12.24
N ALA A 39 -1.19 -0.08 -12.72
CA ALA A 39 -0.68 -0.25 -14.08
C ALA A 39 -1.74 -0.90 -14.97
N PHE A 40 -1.93 -0.35 -16.16
CA PHE A 40 -2.85 -0.87 -17.16
C PHE A 40 -2.07 -1.41 -18.36
N LYS A 41 -2.57 -2.48 -18.95
CA LYS A 41 -2.04 -3.00 -20.20
C LYS A 41 -3.13 -3.05 -21.26
N ASP A 42 -2.69 -2.95 -22.51
CA ASP A 42 -3.52 -3.24 -23.66
C ASP A 42 -3.85 -4.74 -23.71
N THR A 43 -5.07 -5.06 -24.11
CA THR A 43 -5.50 -6.44 -24.31
C THR A 43 -5.17 -6.91 -25.73
N LEU A 44 -5.14 -8.21 -25.94
CA LEU A 44 -4.73 -8.89 -27.17
C LEU A 44 -5.24 -8.20 -28.44
N TYR A 45 -4.36 -8.11 -29.44
CA TYR A 45 -4.70 -7.66 -30.79
C TYR A 45 -5.34 -8.80 -31.58
N THR A 46 -6.51 -8.57 -32.15
CA THR A 46 -7.12 -9.46 -33.13
C THR A 46 -6.65 -9.06 -34.52
N ARG A 47 -6.04 -9.97 -35.27
CA ARG A 47 -5.70 -9.71 -36.68
C ARG A 47 -6.98 -9.59 -37.50
N MET A 48 -7.15 -8.47 -38.16
CA MET A 48 -8.18 -8.32 -39.20
C MET A 48 -7.59 -8.90 -40.48
N SER A 49 -8.14 -10.05 -40.90
CA SER A 49 -7.98 -10.70 -42.22
C SER A 49 -6.79 -10.26 -43.07
N ASP A 50 -5.92 -11.19 -43.43
CA ASP A 50 -4.87 -11.20 -44.50
C ASP A 50 -4.09 -9.93 -44.89
N SER A 51 -4.33 -8.77 -44.33
CA SER A 51 -3.52 -7.57 -44.53
C SER A 51 -2.38 -7.54 -43.52
N VAL A 52 -1.17 -7.60 -44.03
CA VAL A 52 0.08 -7.50 -43.30
C VAL A 52 0.07 -6.27 -42.39
N GLY A 53 0.02 -6.46 -41.06
CA GLY A 53 0.36 -5.45 -40.08
C GLY A 53 -0.77 -4.75 -39.31
N ALA A 54 -2.05 -4.90 -39.66
CA ALA A 54 -3.14 -4.26 -38.94
C ALA A 54 -3.71 -5.11 -37.83
N GLY A 55 -3.14 -5.00 -36.61
CA GLY A 55 -3.74 -5.52 -35.38
C GLY A 55 -4.72 -4.51 -34.79
N ARG A 56 -5.91 -4.93 -34.41
CA ARG A 56 -6.88 -4.12 -33.67
C ARG A 56 -6.86 -4.49 -32.20
N GLY A 57 -6.59 -3.51 -31.32
CA GLY A 57 -6.66 -3.69 -29.88
C GLY A 57 -8.07 -3.99 -29.41
N THR A 58 -8.22 -4.94 -28.49
CA THR A 58 -9.51 -5.36 -27.93
C THR A 58 -9.92 -4.59 -26.68
N GLY A 59 -9.05 -3.71 -26.18
CA GLY A 59 -9.34 -2.84 -25.04
C GLY A 59 -8.20 -2.74 -24.04
N VAL A 60 -8.52 -2.26 -22.84
CA VAL A 60 -7.60 -2.04 -21.73
C VAL A 60 -8.01 -2.90 -20.53
N ALA A 61 -7.04 -3.47 -19.83
CA ALA A 61 -7.27 -4.19 -18.59
C ALA A 61 -6.28 -3.73 -17.51
N LEU A 62 -6.70 -3.78 -16.25
CA LEU A 62 -5.78 -3.63 -15.11
C LEU A 62 -4.76 -4.77 -15.17
N PHE A 63 -3.48 -4.41 -15.17
CA PHE A 63 -2.38 -5.39 -15.23
C PHE A 63 -1.89 -5.73 -13.82
N SER A 64 -1.59 -4.72 -13.03
CA SER A 64 -1.10 -4.88 -11.66
C SER A 64 -1.42 -3.65 -10.83
N THR A 65 -1.47 -3.88 -9.55
CA THR A 65 -1.37 -2.82 -8.54
C THR A 65 -0.05 -3.01 -7.83
N HIS A 66 0.76 -1.98 -7.74
CA HIS A 66 2.01 -1.98 -6.99
C HIS A 66 1.99 -0.84 -5.98
N ARG A 67 2.77 -0.98 -4.91
CA ARG A 67 2.91 0.06 -3.90
C ARG A 67 4.26 0.74 -4.03
N ASP A 68 4.28 2.03 -3.89
CA ASP A 68 5.51 2.78 -3.80
C ASP A 68 6.01 2.75 -2.35
N PHE A 69 7.07 1.98 -2.12
CA PHE A 69 7.70 1.84 -0.81
C PHE A 69 8.77 2.91 -0.52
N SER A 70 8.84 3.98 -1.32
CA SER A 70 9.69 5.13 -1.00
C SER A 70 9.35 5.67 0.40
N ALA A 71 10.37 6.20 1.09
CA ALA A 71 10.19 6.74 2.44
C ALA A 71 9.29 7.98 2.39
N GLY A 72 8.35 8.07 3.34
CA GLY A 72 7.59 9.27 3.62
C GLY A 72 8.44 10.28 4.42
N GLN A 73 7.89 11.47 4.65
CA GLN A 73 8.58 12.46 5.48
C GLN A 73 8.46 12.09 6.98
N PRO A 74 9.55 12.19 7.76
CA PRO A 74 9.48 11.99 9.20
C PRO A 74 8.72 13.15 9.85
N LEU A 75 7.71 12.80 10.65
CA LEU A 75 6.92 13.73 11.46
C LEU A 75 7.35 13.62 12.92
N GLN A 76 7.89 14.68 13.50
CA GLN A 76 8.33 14.69 14.88
C GLN A 76 7.13 14.80 15.81
N THR A 77 6.91 13.80 16.68
CA THR A 77 5.78 13.70 17.60
C THR A 77 6.19 13.96 19.04
N GLY A 78 7.45 13.68 19.40
CA GLY A 78 7.95 13.78 20.76
C GLY A 78 7.42 12.70 21.72
N VAL A 79 6.66 11.73 21.22
CA VAL A 79 6.17 10.59 22.01
C VAL A 79 7.23 9.51 22.08
N THR A 80 7.50 8.98 23.28
CA THR A 80 8.58 8.02 23.51
C THR A 80 8.37 6.65 22.86
N LEU A 81 7.13 6.29 22.54
CA LEU A 81 6.79 5.01 21.91
C LEU A 81 6.53 5.13 20.40
N ASP A 82 6.79 6.30 19.82
CA ASP A 82 6.74 6.53 18.38
C ASP A 82 8.13 6.30 17.77
N PHE A 83 8.19 5.48 16.74
CA PHE A 83 9.42 5.13 16.07
C PHE A 83 9.29 5.31 14.55
N CYS A 84 10.31 5.87 13.95
CA CYS A 84 10.43 6.05 12.50
C CYS A 84 11.63 5.27 11.98
N ILE A 85 11.47 4.61 10.81
CA ILE A 85 12.58 3.92 10.12
C ILE A 85 13.17 4.86 9.08
N GLU A 86 14.45 5.21 9.23
CA GLU A 86 15.21 5.93 8.23
C GLU A 86 15.86 4.94 7.26
N GLY A 87 15.28 4.83 6.07
CA GLY A 87 15.74 3.90 5.03
C GLY A 87 14.76 2.76 4.76
N ASP A 88 15.30 1.66 4.24
CA ASP A 88 14.54 0.48 3.84
C ASP A 88 14.36 -0.51 4.99
N GLY A 89 13.13 -0.78 5.39
CA GLY A 89 12.84 -1.77 6.42
C GLY A 89 11.37 -1.76 6.82
N PHE A 90 10.97 -2.73 7.58
CA PHE A 90 9.64 -2.87 8.17
C PHE A 90 9.79 -3.38 9.58
N PHE A 91 8.93 -2.95 10.47
CA PHE A 91 8.78 -3.56 11.79
C PHE A 91 8.08 -4.90 11.64
N ALA A 92 8.59 -5.93 12.30
CA ALA A 92 7.92 -7.23 12.38
C ALA A 92 6.96 -7.22 13.56
N VAL A 93 5.72 -7.59 13.33
CA VAL A 93 4.69 -7.67 14.35
C VAL A 93 3.93 -8.98 14.23
N GLU A 94 3.47 -9.51 15.36
CA GLU A 94 2.64 -10.71 15.41
C GLU A 94 1.18 -10.31 15.27
N GLY A 95 0.55 -10.72 14.17
CA GLY A 95 -0.87 -10.52 13.91
C GLY A 95 -1.75 -11.60 14.52
N ASN A 96 -3.05 -11.48 14.27
CA ASN A 96 -4.02 -12.46 14.74
C ASN A 96 -3.68 -13.89 14.24
N GLY A 97 -3.63 -14.84 15.17
CA GLY A 97 -3.33 -16.24 14.86
C GLY A 97 -1.84 -16.59 14.84
N GLY A 98 -0.97 -15.74 15.39
CA GLY A 98 0.46 -16.03 15.50
C GLY A 98 1.26 -15.86 14.20
N LYS A 99 0.67 -15.25 13.15
CA LYS A 99 1.36 -14.96 11.92
C LYS A 99 2.20 -13.69 12.06
N VAL A 100 3.42 -13.73 11.53
CA VAL A 100 4.26 -12.53 11.43
C VAL A 100 3.79 -11.70 10.24
N ILE A 101 3.51 -10.44 10.51
CA ILE A 101 3.14 -9.41 9.53
C ILE A 101 4.08 -8.22 9.69
N TYR A 102 4.16 -7.37 8.68
CA TYR A 102 5.15 -6.30 8.59
C TYR A 102 4.47 -4.96 8.43
N THR A 103 4.97 -3.96 9.14
CA THR A 103 4.39 -2.61 9.06
C THR A 103 5.47 -1.53 9.01
N ARG A 104 5.13 -0.40 8.40
CA ARG A 104 5.91 0.85 8.49
C ARG A 104 5.38 1.78 9.58
N ASN A 105 4.23 1.47 10.13
CA ASN A 105 3.65 2.26 11.21
C ASN A 105 4.38 1.95 12.52
N GLY A 106 5.11 2.94 13.03
CA GLY A 106 5.82 2.85 14.31
C GLY A 106 5.08 3.51 15.48
N ASN A 107 3.80 3.82 15.33
CA ASN A 107 2.97 4.28 16.44
C ASN A 107 2.58 3.10 17.31
N PHE A 108 3.37 2.89 18.37
CA PHE A 108 3.17 1.78 19.29
C PHE A 108 2.52 2.24 20.59
N CYS A 109 1.78 1.34 21.21
CA CYS A 109 1.09 1.52 22.46
C CYS A 109 1.49 0.41 23.45
N VAL A 110 1.19 0.60 24.72
CA VAL A 110 1.37 -0.45 25.75
C VAL A 110 0.04 -1.17 25.95
N SER A 111 0.08 -2.50 25.94
CA SER A 111 -1.04 -3.36 26.31
C SER A 111 -0.68 -4.15 27.55
N HIS A 112 -1.53 -4.08 28.56
CA HIS A 112 -1.35 -4.84 29.80
C HIS A 112 -2.08 -6.18 29.68
N GLU A 113 -1.33 -7.27 29.64
CA GLU A 113 -1.87 -8.62 29.53
C GLU A 113 -1.16 -9.56 30.51
N SER A 114 -1.94 -10.32 31.27
CA SER A 114 -1.44 -11.32 32.22
C SER A 114 -0.40 -10.79 33.22
N GLY A 115 -0.51 -9.53 33.64
CA GLY A 115 0.39 -8.90 34.59
C GLY A 115 1.74 -8.47 34.00
N ARG A 116 1.83 -8.35 32.66
CA ARG A 116 2.99 -7.81 31.95
C ARG A 116 2.55 -6.77 30.91
N ASP A 117 3.38 -5.80 30.70
CA ASP A 117 3.19 -4.78 29.67
C ASP A 117 3.88 -5.21 28.39
N TYR A 118 3.14 -5.21 27.30
CA TYR A 118 3.66 -5.54 25.96
C TYR A 118 3.57 -4.35 25.03
N LEU A 119 4.56 -4.23 24.15
CA LEU A 119 4.53 -3.26 23.06
C LEU A 119 3.65 -3.77 21.94
N VAL A 120 2.59 -3.00 21.61
CA VAL A 120 1.60 -3.37 20.58
C VAL A 120 1.39 -2.21 19.59
N THR A 121 0.91 -2.53 18.40
CA THR A 121 0.41 -1.53 17.45
C THR A 121 -0.98 -1.05 17.87
N ALA A 122 -1.44 0.06 17.30
CA ALA A 122 -2.81 0.56 17.49
C ALA A 122 -3.91 -0.47 17.10
N SER A 123 -3.57 -1.47 16.28
CA SER A 123 -4.45 -2.58 15.90
C SER A 123 -4.39 -3.77 16.85
N GLY A 124 -3.56 -3.71 17.92
CA GLY A 124 -3.41 -4.77 18.91
C GLY A 124 -2.43 -5.88 18.51
N ASN A 125 -1.64 -5.71 17.48
CA ASN A 125 -0.60 -6.68 17.08
C ASN A 125 0.66 -6.47 17.93
N TYR A 126 1.29 -7.55 18.40
CA TYR A 126 2.48 -7.47 19.24
C TYR A 126 3.73 -7.17 18.42
N VAL A 127 4.55 -6.24 18.88
CA VAL A 127 5.84 -5.95 18.25
C VAL A 127 6.84 -7.04 18.61
N LEU A 128 7.60 -7.50 17.61
CA LEU A 128 8.55 -8.58 17.76
C LEU A 128 9.98 -8.06 17.90
N ASP A 129 10.74 -8.70 18.78
CA ASP A 129 12.17 -8.57 18.94
C ASP A 129 12.93 -9.32 17.82
N ARG A 130 14.24 -9.10 17.71
CA ARG A 130 15.13 -9.81 16.77
C ARG A 130 15.04 -11.33 16.86
N ASN A 131 14.73 -11.88 18.03
CA ASN A 131 14.56 -13.31 18.26
C ASN A 131 13.17 -13.82 17.82
N GLY A 132 12.25 -12.92 17.46
CA GLY A 132 10.87 -13.27 17.14
C GLY A 132 9.96 -13.42 18.36
N GLU A 133 10.38 -12.94 19.51
CA GLU A 133 9.60 -12.93 20.75
C GLU A 133 8.85 -11.60 20.92
N ARG A 134 7.75 -11.60 21.66
CA ARG A 134 6.98 -10.38 21.96
C ARG A 134 7.77 -9.49 22.91
N ILE A 135 7.85 -8.20 22.59
CA ILE A 135 8.58 -7.24 23.43
C ILE A 135 7.76 -6.94 24.68
N ALA A 136 8.25 -7.40 25.83
CA ALA A 136 7.71 -7.08 27.14
C ALA A 136 8.44 -5.85 27.69
N LEU A 137 7.67 -4.88 28.19
CA LEU A 137 8.19 -3.67 28.81
C LEU A 137 8.36 -3.91 30.33
N PRO A 138 9.47 -3.46 30.93
CA PRO A 138 9.59 -3.44 32.38
C PRO A 138 8.60 -2.46 33.02
N ASP A 139 8.12 -2.76 34.21
CA ASP A 139 7.16 -1.92 34.95
C ASP A 139 7.72 -0.50 35.15
N GLY A 140 6.94 0.51 34.74
CA GLY A 140 7.32 1.91 34.86
C GLY A 140 8.49 2.34 33.95
N ALA A 141 8.79 1.58 32.90
CA ALA A 141 9.93 1.81 32.04
C ALA A 141 9.86 3.16 31.31
N ASN A 142 10.91 3.95 31.49
CA ASN A 142 11.20 5.05 30.60
C ASN A 142 12.00 4.51 29.40
N VAL A 143 11.28 4.19 28.31
CA VAL A 143 11.85 3.56 27.14
C VAL A 143 12.69 4.57 26.36
N SER A 144 13.95 4.28 26.13
CA SER A 144 14.82 5.01 25.24
C SER A 144 15.42 4.08 24.19
N LEU A 145 15.68 4.63 23.01
CA LEU A 145 16.26 3.90 21.89
C LEU A 145 17.74 4.19 21.79
N SER A 146 18.56 3.14 21.70
CA SER A 146 19.99 3.24 21.38
C SER A 146 20.18 3.41 19.87
N ASP A 147 21.32 3.99 19.46
CA ASP A 147 21.71 4.09 18.04
C ASP A 147 21.81 2.72 17.32
N ALA A 148 21.95 1.63 18.09
CA ALA A 148 21.93 0.26 17.58
C ALA A 148 20.53 -0.31 17.32
N GLY A 149 19.46 0.45 17.60
CA GLY A 149 18.06 -0.02 17.49
C GLY A 149 17.62 -0.89 18.68
N GLU A 150 18.31 -0.77 19.82
CA GLU A 150 18.00 -1.49 21.05
C GLU A 150 17.17 -0.61 21.98
N LEU A 151 16.14 -1.21 22.58
CA LEU A 151 15.29 -0.56 23.57
C LEU A 151 15.93 -0.69 24.94
N THR A 152 16.15 0.44 25.59
CA THR A 152 16.77 0.54 26.91
C THR A 152 15.82 1.15 27.92
N SER A 153 15.88 0.66 29.14
CA SER A 153 15.19 1.23 30.30
C SER A 153 16.17 1.38 31.45
N GLY A 154 16.34 2.61 31.98
CA GLY A 154 17.31 2.86 33.04
C GLY A 154 18.77 2.55 32.69
N GLY A 155 19.12 2.45 31.40
CA GLY A 155 20.45 2.12 30.92
C GLY A 155 20.70 0.62 30.66
N GLU A 156 19.74 -0.25 30.97
CA GLU A 156 19.81 -1.67 30.62
C GLU A 156 19.03 -1.95 29.33
N VAL A 157 19.63 -2.77 28.44
CA VAL A 157 18.97 -3.23 27.19
C VAL A 157 18.01 -4.36 27.54
N PHE A 158 16.74 -4.23 27.19
CA PHE A 158 15.75 -5.27 27.46
C PHE A 158 15.19 -5.93 26.20
N ALA A 159 15.24 -5.25 25.03
CA ALA A 159 14.82 -5.81 23.75
C ALA A 159 15.48 -5.06 22.59
N ALA A 160 15.40 -5.61 21.39
CA ALA A 160 15.85 -4.97 20.17
C ALA A 160 14.79 -5.10 19.07
N LEU A 161 14.36 -4.00 18.47
CA LEU A 161 13.32 -4.02 17.44
C LEU A 161 13.77 -4.84 16.23
N LYS A 162 12.91 -5.78 15.78
CA LYS A 162 13.16 -6.56 14.55
C LYS A 162 12.83 -5.72 13.33
N LEU A 163 13.87 -5.36 12.58
CA LEU A 163 13.76 -4.73 11.29
C LEU A 163 14.07 -5.72 10.17
N VAL A 164 13.18 -5.82 9.20
CA VAL A 164 13.36 -6.66 8.03
C VAL A 164 13.11 -5.90 6.74
N THR A 165 13.77 -6.34 5.69
CA THR A 165 13.51 -5.89 4.31
C THR A 165 13.28 -7.11 3.42
N PHE A 166 12.86 -6.88 2.17
CA PHE A 166 12.56 -7.93 1.22
C PHE A 166 13.25 -7.68 -0.10
N THR A 167 13.64 -8.75 -0.78
CA THR A 167 14.24 -8.66 -2.12
C THR A 167 13.27 -8.04 -3.12
N ASN A 168 12.01 -8.45 -3.05
CA ASN A 168 10.96 -7.92 -3.91
C ASN A 168 9.79 -7.41 -3.07
N LYS A 169 9.77 -6.10 -2.80
CA LYS A 169 8.72 -5.44 -2.01
C LYS A 169 7.36 -5.45 -2.71
N ASP A 170 7.34 -5.44 -4.06
CA ASP A 170 6.10 -5.48 -4.84
C ASP A 170 5.36 -6.81 -4.69
N GLY A 171 6.07 -7.86 -4.27
CA GLY A 171 5.49 -9.16 -3.97
C GLY A 171 4.76 -9.23 -2.62
N LEU A 172 4.82 -8.22 -1.78
CA LEU A 172 4.12 -8.21 -0.50
C LEU A 172 2.61 -8.07 -0.69
N SER A 173 1.85 -8.89 0.03
CA SER A 173 0.38 -8.79 0.07
C SER A 173 -0.06 -7.86 1.20
N ALA A 174 -1.10 -7.05 0.96
CA ALA A 174 -1.66 -6.20 2.00
C ALA A 174 -2.54 -7.03 2.96
N ALA A 175 -2.20 -7.01 4.24
CA ALA A 175 -2.95 -7.69 5.31
C ALA A 175 -4.02 -6.79 5.97
N GLY A 176 -4.13 -5.51 5.55
CA GLY A 176 -4.98 -4.52 6.18
C GLY A 176 -4.25 -3.71 7.27
N GLY A 177 -4.84 -2.57 7.66
CA GLY A 177 -4.28 -1.73 8.74
C GLY A 177 -2.86 -1.20 8.50
N GLY A 178 -2.41 -1.10 7.24
CA GLY A 178 -1.02 -0.70 6.93
C GLY A 178 0.00 -1.82 7.15
N CYS A 179 -0.47 -3.06 7.31
CA CYS A 179 0.37 -4.24 7.44
C CYS A 179 0.49 -5.01 6.12
N PHE A 180 1.58 -5.75 6.00
CA PHE A 180 1.94 -6.55 4.83
C PHE A 180 2.26 -7.98 5.24
N GLU A 181 1.93 -8.94 4.39
CA GLU A 181 2.30 -10.36 4.53
C GLU A 181 3.28 -10.78 3.45
N ILE A 182 4.16 -11.72 3.79
CA ILE A 182 5.07 -12.37 2.84
C ILE A 182 4.26 -13.23 1.88
N THR A 183 4.67 -13.20 0.61
CA THR A 183 4.20 -14.13 -0.41
C THR A 183 5.40 -14.86 -1.02
N GLU A 184 5.16 -15.89 -1.81
CA GLU A 184 6.22 -16.61 -2.53
C GLU A 184 7.04 -15.68 -3.45
N THR A 185 6.42 -14.62 -3.96
CA THR A 185 7.04 -13.66 -4.87
C THR A 185 7.86 -12.58 -4.17
N SER A 186 7.64 -12.33 -2.88
CA SER A 186 8.40 -11.33 -2.11
C SER A 186 9.81 -11.79 -1.73
N GLY A 187 10.02 -13.10 -1.70
CA GLY A 187 11.21 -13.71 -1.11
C GLY A 187 11.14 -13.78 0.41
N GLY A 188 12.20 -14.29 1.04
CA GLY A 188 12.33 -14.40 2.49
C GLY A 188 12.66 -13.06 3.17
N GLU A 189 12.58 -13.06 4.50
CA GLU A 189 13.03 -11.95 5.35
C GLU A 189 14.54 -11.75 5.22
N ILE A 190 14.97 -10.52 5.06
CA ILE A 190 16.38 -10.11 5.11
C ILE A 190 16.51 -9.10 6.25
N PRO A 191 17.43 -9.29 7.20
CA PRO A 191 17.66 -8.31 8.25
C PRO A 191 17.99 -6.94 7.64
N SER A 192 17.31 -5.89 8.09
CA SER A 192 17.58 -4.53 7.65
C SER A 192 18.50 -3.83 8.65
N ASN A 193 19.49 -3.09 8.12
CA ASN A 193 20.38 -2.22 8.89
C ASN A 193 19.89 -0.76 8.88
N ALA A 194 18.60 -0.52 8.57
CA ALA A 194 18.05 0.82 8.60
C ALA A 194 18.10 1.38 10.03
N LYS A 195 18.32 2.69 10.13
CA LYS A 195 18.34 3.39 11.41
C LYS A 195 16.91 3.60 11.89
N ILE A 196 16.69 3.43 13.19
CA ILE A 196 15.43 3.78 13.84
C ILE A 196 15.64 5.08 14.61
N THR A 197 14.69 5.98 14.52
CA THR A 197 14.67 7.23 15.27
C THR A 197 13.44 7.25 16.17
N GLN A 198 13.64 7.58 17.44
CA GLN A 198 12.56 7.68 18.45
C GLN A 198 11.92 9.07 18.43
N GLY A 199 10.65 9.15 18.82
CA GLY A 199 9.90 10.42 18.90
C GLY A 199 9.47 10.98 17.55
N CYS A 200 9.44 10.14 16.53
CA CYS A 200 8.97 10.50 15.21
C CYS A 200 8.17 9.35 14.56
N LEU A 201 7.37 9.69 13.58
CA LEU A 201 6.56 8.76 12.78
C LEU A 201 6.80 9.02 11.30
N GLU A 202 6.69 7.98 10.48
CA GLU A 202 6.74 8.12 9.03
C GLU A 202 5.37 8.57 8.51
N SER A 203 5.28 9.74 7.90
CA SER A 203 4.07 10.21 7.21
C SER A 203 3.81 9.41 5.95
N SER A 204 2.58 9.45 5.44
CA SER A 204 2.25 8.91 4.12
C SER A 204 3.14 9.51 3.03
N ASN A 205 3.56 8.71 2.04
CA ASN A 205 4.30 9.18 0.87
C ASN A 205 3.38 9.66 -0.28
N VAL A 206 2.10 9.90 0.01
CA VAL A 206 1.11 10.37 -0.97
C VAL A 206 1.25 11.87 -1.21
N ASP A 207 1.55 12.26 -2.45
CA ASP A 207 1.42 13.65 -2.90
C ASP A 207 -0.05 13.93 -3.24
N VAL A 208 -0.75 14.56 -2.32
CA VAL A 208 -2.19 14.89 -2.43
C VAL A 208 -2.47 15.76 -3.66
N THR A 209 -1.58 16.71 -3.98
CA THR A 209 -1.77 17.61 -5.13
C THR A 209 -1.70 16.84 -6.45
N ALA A 210 -0.71 15.96 -6.58
CA ALA A 210 -0.58 15.09 -7.74
C ALA A 210 -1.76 14.12 -7.86
N GLN A 211 -2.25 13.56 -6.74
CA GLN A 211 -3.41 12.67 -6.72
C GLN A 211 -4.69 13.40 -7.17
N PHE A 212 -4.94 14.63 -6.73
CA PHE A 212 -6.09 15.41 -7.21
C PHE A 212 -6.02 15.70 -8.71
N ALA A 213 -4.85 16.06 -9.23
CA ALA A 213 -4.67 16.28 -10.66
C ALA A 213 -4.96 15.00 -11.48
N GLN A 214 -4.49 13.86 -10.99
CA GLN A 214 -4.77 12.55 -11.59
C GLN A 214 -6.25 12.19 -11.52
N MET A 215 -6.94 12.49 -10.41
CA MET A 215 -8.37 12.25 -10.24
C MET A 215 -9.19 13.05 -11.26
N ILE A 216 -8.90 14.34 -11.44
CA ILE A 216 -9.57 15.18 -12.45
C ILE A 216 -9.36 14.62 -13.86
N SER A 217 -8.14 14.18 -14.17
CA SER A 217 -7.83 13.54 -15.45
C SER A 217 -8.63 12.25 -15.67
N ALA A 218 -8.68 11.39 -14.64
CA ALA A 218 -9.43 10.13 -14.68
C ALA A 218 -10.95 10.37 -14.82
N GLN A 219 -11.50 11.36 -14.12
CA GLN A 219 -12.92 11.74 -14.24
C GLN A 219 -13.26 12.25 -15.66
N ARG A 220 -12.38 13.07 -16.25
CA ARG A 220 -12.57 13.53 -17.63
C ARG A 220 -12.53 12.37 -18.62
N ALA A 221 -11.58 11.46 -18.48
CA ALA A 221 -11.48 10.27 -19.31
C ALA A 221 -12.71 9.36 -19.15
N PHE A 222 -13.18 9.14 -17.92
CA PHE A 222 -14.40 8.38 -17.62
C PHE A 222 -15.62 9.01 -18.31
N SER A 223 -15.81 10.33 -18.20
CA SER A 223 -16.90 11.06 -18.84
C SER A 223 -16.85 10.96 -20.38
N LEU A 224 -15.65 11.04 -20.98
CA LEU A 224 -15.46 10.86 -22.42
C LEU A 224 -15.84 9.44 -22.86
N CYS A 225 -15.41 8.41 -22.14
CA CYS A 225 -15.81 7.02 -22.42
C CYS A 225 -17.34 6.84 -22.33
N GLY A 226 -17.99 7.45 -21.34
CA GLY A 226 -19.43 7.44 -21.20
C GLY A 226 -20.16 8.10 -22.38
N ARG A 227 -19.70 9.28 -22.80
CA ARG A 227 -20.28 9.98 -23.98
C ARG A 227 -20.11 9.16 -25.26
N THR A 228 -18.95 8.55 -25.46
CA THR A 228 -18.69 7.69 -26.62
C THR A 228 -19.66 6.51 -26.66
N LEU A 229 -19.93 5.90 -25.49
CA LEU A 229 -20.89 4.81 -25.37
C LEU A 229 -22.32 5.26 -25.67
N SER A 230 -22.73 6.44 -25.17
CA SER A 230 -24.06 7.01 -25.43
C SER A 230 -24.24 7.32 -26.90
N ALA A 231 -23.25 7.95 -27.58
CA ALA A 231 -23.27 8.21 -28.98
C ALA A 231 -23.38 6.92 -29.82
N TRP A 232 -22.70 5.87 -29.42
CA TRP A 232 -22.82 4.56 -30.07
C TRP A 232 -24.24 4.00 -29.97
N ASN A 233 -24.85 4.04 -28.77
CA ASN A 233 -26.21 3.57 -28.56
C ASN A 233 -27.23 4.34 -29.39
N GLN A 234 -27.03 5.67 -29.54
CA GLN A 234 -27.88 6.49 -30.42
C GLN A 234 -27.76 6.08 -31.89
N MET A 235 -26.54 5.91 -32.39
CA MET A 235 -26.31 5.45 -33.77
C MET A 235 -26.94 4.07 -34.04
N GLU A 236 -26.85 3.14 -33.07
CA GLU A 236 -27.45 1.83 -33.18
C GLU A 236 -28.98 1.90 -33.20
N SER A 237 -29.59 2.77 -32.37
CA SER A 237 -31.02 3.02 -32.34
C SER A 237 -31.50 3.64 -33.69
N GLU A 238 -30.80 4.62 -34.21
CA GLU A 238 -31.12 5.23 -35.50
C GLU A 238 -30.99 4.21 -36.64
N ALA A 239 -29.92 3.40 -36.64
CA ALA A 239 -29.76 2.36 -37.67
C ALA A 239 -30.85 1.29 -37.61
N ASN A 240 -31.35 0.95 -36.42
CA ASN A 240 -32.49 0.04 -36.27
C ASN A 240 -33.81 0.66 -36.78
N ASN A 241 -34.02 1.96 -36.50
CA ASN A 241 -35.20 2.69 -36.96
C ASN A 241 -35.25 2.85 -38.50
N LEU A 242 -34.07 2.93 -39.15
CA LEU A 242 -33.98 2.99 -40.63
C LEU A 242 -34.21 1.63 -41.30
N ARG A 243 -34.20 0.54 -40.54
CA ARG A 243 -34.36 -0.83 -41.02
C ARG A 243 -35.81 -1.33 -40.95
N THR A 244 -36.69 -0.59 -40.28
CA THR A 244 -38.13 -0.79 -40.21
C THR A 244 -38.83 0.08 -41.22
#